data_3c9d89e75f61b62ffafe97649bf6dae9
#
_entry.id   3c9d89e75f61b62ffafe97649bf6dae9
#
_cell.length_a   1.000
_cell.length_b   1.000
_cell.length_c   1.000
_cell.angle_alpha   90.00
_cell.angle_beta   90.00
_cell.angle_gamma   90.00
#
_symmetry.space_group_name_H-M   'P 1'
#
loop_
_entity.id
_entity.type
_entity.pdbx_description
1 polymer ?
#
loop_
_entity_poly.entity_id
_entity_poly.type
_entity_poly.pdbx_seq_one_letter_code
_entity_poly.pdbx_strand_id
1 'polypeptide(L)'
;NNKSTRNFWVYVDGKGAWSATGRSAKQQAKLFDDDKEQVKLTAGIMWHKVERQTDEMGLKAELTTFVPYTQDKVELTKVTITNTADTTQKITSTVAIPMYARSASNIRDHRHVTSLLHRTFTIKDGIMIYPTLTFDERGHNKNTVFYGALAKEMVNGKMESPVSFCPVTEEFIGEGGNFENPYYVAKNKPLPYTEGQEVDGYETVAAI
;
A
#
# COMPACT_ATOMS: atom_id res chain seq x y z
N ASN A 1 7.05 15.49 -2.38
CA ASN A 1 5.63 15.27 -2.17
C ASN A 1 5.40 13.90 -1.51
N ASN A 2 5.40 13.88 -0.18
CA ASN A 2 5.37 12.63 0.61
C ASN A 2 3.97 11.99 0.75
N LYS A 3 3.01 12.41 -0.06
CA LYS A 3 1.63 11.92 0.02
C LYS A 3 1.42 10.56 -0.65
N SER A 4 2.40 10.05 -1.36
CA SER A 4 2.38 8.74 -2.03
C SER A 4 3.11 7.66 -1.25
N THR A 5 2.95 7.63 0.05
CA THR A 5 3.65 6.66 0.89
C THR A 5 3.00 5.30 0.77
N ARG A 6 3.73 4.33 0.26
CA ARG A 6 3.35 2.92 0.38
C ARG A 6 3.32 2.54 1.85
N ASN A 7 2.31 1.82 2.26
CA ASN A 7 2.17 1.35 3.62
C ASN A 7 1.83 -0.15 3.65
N PHE A 8 2.27 -0.81 4.69
CA PHE A 8 1.86 -2.17 5.04
C PHE A 8 1.35 -2.13 6.48
N TRP A 9 0.07 -2.40 6.60
CA TRP A 9 -0.62 -2.42 7.89
C TRP A 9 -0.76 -3.82 8.41
N VAL A 10 -0.66 -3.96 9.71
CA VAL A 10 -1.02 -5.16 10.45
C VAL A 10 -1.97 -4.77 11.57
N TYR A 11 -3.19 -5.26 11.50
CA TYR A 11 -4.12 -5.16 12.62
C TYR A 11 -3.98 -6.39 13.49
N VAL A 12 -3.82 -6.21 14.79
CA VAL A 12 -3.75 -7.29 15.78
C VAL A 12 -5.04 -7.27 16.60
N ASP A 13 -5.76 -8.39 16.63
CA ASP A 13 -7.00 -8.51 17.39
C ASP A 13 -6.77 -8.14 18.87
N GLY A 14 -7.62 -7.23 19.37
CA GLY A 14 -7.55 -6.72 20.74
C GLY A 14 -6.46 -5.67 21.01
N LYS A 15 -5.56 -5.39 20.04
CA LYS A 15 -4.47 -4.41 20.21
C LYS A 15 -4.57 -3.22 19.23
N GLY A 16 -5.15 -3.42 18.04
CA GLY A 16 -5.33 -2.38 17.03
C GLY A 16 -4.33 -2.43 15.87
N ALA A 17 -4.25 -1.34 15.11
CA ALA A 17 -3.46 -1.24 13.89
C ALA A 17 -2.04 -0.76 14.15
N TRP A 18 -1.09 -1.37 13.45
CA TRP A 18 0.32 -1.01 13.42
C TRP A 18 0.82 -0.91 11.97
N SER A 19 1.65 0.09 11.69
CA SER A 19 2.27 0.24 10.37
C SER A 19 3.67 -0.36 10.37
N ALA A 20 3.88 -1.41 9.58
CA ALA A 20 5.20 -2.01 9.40
C ALA A 20 6.20 -1.07 8.72
N THR A 21 5.72 -0.05 8.01
CA THR A 21 6.56 1.01 7.43
C THR A 21 6.79 2.20 8.36
N GLY A 22 6.17 2.22 9.55
CA GLY A 22 6.33 3.29 10.55
C GLY A 22 5.55 4.56 10.23
N ARG A 23 4.43 4.45 9.52
CA ARG A 23 3.65 5.59 9.03
C ARG A 23 2.28 5.75 9.67
N SER A 24 1.99 5.03 10.77
CA SER A 24 0.76 5.31 11.52
C SER A 24 0.83 6.66 12.22
N ALA A 25 -0.31 7.30 12.46
CA ALA A 25 -0.40 8.56 13.21
C ALA A 25 0.31 8.46 14.56
N LYS A 26 0.14 7.32 15.27
CA LYS A 26 0.79 7.03 16.56
C LYS A 26 2.32 7.03 16.43
N GLN A 27 2.87 6.39 15.40
CA GLN A 27 4.32 6.34 15.16
C GLN A 27 4.87 7.69 14.72
N GLN A 28 4.12 8.44 13.92
CA GLN A 28 4.51 9.80 13.50
C GLN A 28 4.53 10.78 14.68
N ALA A 29 3.57 10.67 15.59
CA ALA A 29 3.55 11.48 16.81
C ALA A 29 4.81 11.27 17.69
N LYS A 30 5.35 10.05 17.68
CA LYS A 30 6.55 9.68 18.47
C LYS A 30 7.88 9.82 17.71
N LEU A 31 7.90 10.41 16.53
CA LEU A 31 9.09 10.42 15.66
C LEU A 31 10.33 11.01 16.33
N PHE A 32 10.16 11.97 17.23
CA PHE A 32 11.24 12.68 17.94
C PHE A 32 11.35 12.28 19.43
N ASP A 33 10.55 11.34 19.89
CA ASP A 33 10.58 10.87 21.26
C ASP A 33 11.70 9.85 21.49
N ASP A 34 12.19 9.75 22.70
CA ASP A 34 13.26 8.81 23.07
C ASP A 34 12.75 7.34 23.05
N ASP A 35 11.45 7.13 23.25
CA ASP A 35 10.79 5.82 23.26
C ASP A 35 10.24 5.40 21.88
N LYS A 36 10.65 6.07 20.80
CA LYS A 36 10.28 5.69 19.43
C LYS A 36 10.76 4.28 19.09
N GLU A 37 10.00 3.62 18.25
CA GLU A 37 10.36 2.30 17.73
C GLU A 37 11.74 2.32 17.04
N GLN A 38 12.54 1.30 17.34
CA GLN A 38 13.82 1.12 16.68
C GLN A 38 13.60 0.63 15.24
N VAL A 39 14.33 1.24 14.32
CA VAL A 39 14.32 0.87 12.91
C VAL A 39 15.73 0.60 12.42
N LYS A 40 15.91 -0.51 11.73
CA LYS A 40 17.15 -0.84 11.05
C LYS A 40 16.92 -0.78 9.55
N LEU A 41 17.71 0.02 8.86
CA LEU A 41 17.74 0.12 7.41
C LEU A 41 19.04 -0.48 6.89
N THR A 42 18.93 -1.41 5.95
CA THR A 42 20.04 -1.95 5.18
C THR A 42 19.75 -1.76 3.71
N ALA A 43 20.72 -1.32 2.93
CA ALA A 43 20.54 -1.11 1.50
C ALA A 43 21.73 -1.61 0.70
N GLY A 44 21.47 -2.00 -0.53
CA GLY A 44 22.45 -2.40 -1.53
C GLY A 44 22.04 -1.92 -2.92
N ILE A 45 22.72 -2.37 -3.96
CA ILE A 45 22.36 -2.01 -5.33
C ILE A 45 20.99 -2.61 -5.66
N MET A 46 20.02 -1.76 -6.01
CA MET A 46 18.65 -2.12 -6.43
C MET A 46 17.80 -2.81 -5.35
N TRP A 47 18.19 -2.76 -4.08
CA TRP A 47 17.37 -3.26 -2.98
C TRP A 47 17.60 -2.49 -1.69
N HIS A 48 16.59 -2.52 -0.83
CA HIS A 48 16.72 -2.12 0.57
C HIS A 48 15.84 -2.99 1.47
N LYS A 49 16.21 -3.08 2.73
CA LYS A 49 15.46 -3.79 3.77
C LYS A 49 15.23 -2.88 4.97
N VAL A 50 14.00 -2.80 5.41
CA VAL A 50 13.59 -2.14 6.65
C VAL A 50 13.18 -3.21 7.65
N GLU A 51 13.75 -3.17 8.84
CA GLU A 51 13.38 -4.02 9.97
C GLU A 51 12.82 -3.14 11.08
N ARG A 52 11.67 -3.49 11.61
CA ARG A 52 10.98 -2.77 12.67
C ARG A 52 10.35 -3.76 13.63
N GLN A 53 10.43 -3.44 14.94
CA GLN A 53 9.83 -4.25 15.99
C GLN A 53 9.01 -3.37 16.92
N THR A 54 7.92 -3.93 17.44
CA THR A 54 7.06 -3.29 18.43
C THR A 54 6.72 -4.30 19.53
N ASP A 55 7.13 -3.99 20.75
CA ASP A 55 6.84 -4.84 21.92
C ASP A 55 5.36 -4.73 22.31
N GLU A 56 4.75 -3.58 22.12
CA GLU A 56 3.32 -3.34 22.38
C GLU A 56 2.44 -4.31 21.56
N MET A 57 2.72 -4.46 20.27
CA MET A 57 2.00 -5.40 19.41
C MET A 57 2.54 -6.83 19.51
N GLY A 58 3.76 -7.01 19.99
CA GLY A 58 4.45 -8.30 19.99
C GLY A 58 4.75 -8.76 18.56
N LEU A 59 5.18 -7.84 17.70
CA LEU A 59 5.45 -8.11 16.28
C LEU A 59 6.81 -7.58 15.85
N LYS A 60 7.43 -8.29 14.93
CA LYS A 60 8.55 -7.83 14.12
C LYS A 60 8.15 -7.87 12.63
N ALA A 61 8.48 -6.82 11.89
CA ALA A 61 8.33 -6.76 10.44
C ALA A 61 9.68 -6.61 9.74
N GLU A 62 9.85 -7.32 8.64
CA GLU A 62 10.98 -7.18 7.72
C GLU A 62 10.41 -6.92 6.32
N LEU A 63 10.69 -5.75 5.75
CA LEU A 63 10.27 -5.36 4.41
C LEU A 63 11.49 -5.27 3.51
N THR A 64 11.62 -6.19 2.56
CA THR A 64 12.69 -6.16 1.56
C THR A 64 12.10 -5.75 0.23
N THR A 65 12.49 -4.58 -0.26
CA THR A 65 12.08 -4.04 -1.56
C THR A 65 13.25 -4.11 -2.54
N PHE A 66 13.00 -4.60 -3.74
CA PHE A 66 14.00 -4.74 -4.77
C PHE A 66 13.42 -4.65 -6.18
N VAL A 67 14.26 -4.26 -7.12
CA VAL A 67 13.98 -4.31 -8.55
C VAL A 67 14.78 -5.47 -9.13
N PRO A 68 14.12 -6.45 -9.79
CA PRO A 68 14.83 -7.60 -10.38
C PRO A 68 15.71 -7.17 -11.54
N TYR A 69 16.81 -7.90 -11.75
CA TYR A 69 17.71 -7.69 -12.87
C TYR A 69 17.13 -8.34 -14.15
N THR A 70 16.02 -7.78 -14.61
CA THR A 70 15.31 -8.21 -15.82
C THR A 70 14.88 -6.99 -16.63
N GLN A 71 14.23 -7.20 -17.77
CA GLN A 71 13.60 -6.12 -18.54
C GLN A 71 12.20 -5.76 -18.03
N ASP A 72 11.73 -6.44 -17.01
CA ASP A 72 10.41 -6.21 -16.44
C ASP A 72 10.37 -4.88 -15.66
N LYS A 73 9.35 -4.08 -15.93
CA LYS A 73 9.10 -2.82 -15.22
C LYS A 73 8.33 -3.09 -13.94
N VAL A 74 8.98 -3.75 -12.99
CA VAL A 74 8.39 -4.19 -11.73
C VAL A 74 9.29 -3.87 -10.55
N GLU A 75 8.67 -3.50 -9.43
CA GLU A 75 9.31 -3.45 -8.12
C GLU A 75 8.62 -4.48 -7.23
N LEU A 76 9.39 -5.26 -6.51
CA LEU A 76 8.91 -6.32 -5.63
C LEU A 76 9.19 -5.96 -4.18
N THR A 77 8.22 -6.17 -3.32
CA THR A 77 8.38 -6.03 -1.87
C THR A 77 7.97 -7.33 -1.19
N LYS A 78 8.94 -7.98 -0.53
CA LYS A 78 8.66 -9.10 0.38
C LYS A 78 8.48 -8.56 1.78
N VAL A 79 7.32 -8.84 2.37
CA VAL A 79 7.04 -8.53 3.78
C VAL A 79 7.02 -9.82 4.58
N THR A 80 7.73 -9.83 5.71
CA THR A 80 7.70 -10.94 6.67
C THR A 80 7.27 -10.38 8.02
N ILE A 81 6.16 -10.90 8.55
CA ILE A 81 5.68 -10.57 9.89
C ILE A 81 5.95 -11.75 10.81
N THR A 82 6.63 -11.47 11.90
CA THR A 82 6.97 -12.46 12.93
C THR A 82 6.24 -12.11 14.22
N ASN A 83 5.51 -13.06 14.79
CA ASN A 83 4.96 -12.94 16.13
C ASN A 83 6.11 -13.12 17.14
N THR A 84 6.37 -12.09 17.93
CA THR A 84 7.40 -12.09 18.99
C THR A 84 6.80 -12.23 20.39
N ALA A 85 5.46 -12.31 20.50
CA ALA A 85 4.79 -12.58 21.76
C ALA A 85 4.76 -14.09 22.07
N ASP A 86 4.62 -14.43 23.35
CA ASP A 86 4.52 -15.82 23.81
C ASP A 86 3.17 -16.47 23.52
N THR A 87 2.21 -15.70 22.99
CA THR A 87 0.85 -16.15 22.69
C THR A 87 0.56 -16.06 21.19
N THR A 88 -0.32 -16.93 20.71
CA THR A 88 -0.85 -16.85 19.35
C THR A 88 -1.61 -15.54 19.16
N GLN A 89 -1.35 -14.84 18.06
CA GLN A 89 -2.03 -13.62 17.68
C GLN A 89 -2.80 -13.83 16.38
N LYS A 90 -4.02 -13.28 16.31
CA LYS A 90 -4.76 -13.18 15.06
C LYS A 90 -4.49 -11.81 14.45
N ILE A 91 -4.07 -11.80 13.20
CA ILE A 91 -3.72 -10.58 12.48
C ILE A 91 -4.50 -10.46 11.17
N THR A 92 -4.70 -9.21 10.73
CA THR A 92 -5.17 -8.88 9.39
C THR A 92 -4.14 -7.96 8.75
N SER A 93 -3.65 -8.34 7.58
CA SER A 93 -2.69 -7.55 6.81
C SER A 93 -3.41 -6.71 5.76
N THR A 94 -2.94 -5.48 5.53
CA THR A 94 -3.45 -4.61 4.47
C THR A 94 -2.31 -3.83 3.82
N VAL A 95 -2.12 -4.02 2.54
CA VAL A 95 -1.24 -3.16 1.71
C VAL A 95 -2.02 -1.90 1.33
N ALA A 96 -1.38 -0.75 1.33
CA ALA A 96 -1.95 0.50 0.83
C ALA A 96 -0.93 1.26 -0.02
N ILE A 97 -1.18 1.33 -1.33
CA ILE A 97 -0.30 1.96 -2.31
C ILE A 97 -1.09 2.99 -3.10
N PRO A 98 -0.92 4.31 -2.86
CA PRO A 98 -1.49 5.33 -3.73
C PRO A 98 -0.99 5.19 -5.16
N MET A 99 -1.91 5.19 -6.13
CA MET A 99 -1.63 4.92 -7.53
C MET A 99 -2.07 6.08 -8.41
N TYR A 100 -1.26 6.38 -9.43
CA TYR A 100 -1.52 7.44 -10.39
C TYR A 100 -1.12 6.98 -11.79
N ALA A 101 -2.02 7.12 -12.76
CA ALA A 101 -1.77 6.76 -14.16
C ALA A 101 -1.19 7.93 -14.98
N ARG A 102 -0.43 8.83 -14.35
CA ARG A 102 0.17 10.00 -14.98
C ARG A 102 1.52 10.36 -14.37
N SER A 103 2.25 11.25 -15.02
CA SER A 103 3.55 11.71 -14.53
C SER A 103 3.46 12.48 -13.21
N ALA A 104 4.59 12.52 -12.49
CA ALA A 104 4.70 13.27 -11.24
C ALA A 104 4.43 14.77 -11.41
N SER A 105 4.75 15.36 -12.57
CA SER A 105 4.47 16.76 -12.86
C SER A 105 2.97 17.03 -12.96
N ASN A 106 2.24 16.17 -13.65
CA ASN A 106 0.78 16.28 -13.75
C ASN A 106 0.08 16.09 -12.40
N ILE A 107 0.53 15.14 -11.59
CA ILE A 107 -0.02 14.92 -10.25
C ILE A 107 0.16 16.16 -9.38
N ARG A 108 1.32 16.81 -9.47
CA ARG A 108 1.60 18.03 -8.70
C ARG A 108 0.68 19.18 -9.07
N ASP A 109 0.50 19.39 -10.35
CA ASP A 109 -0.16 20.59 -10.88
C ASP A 109 -1.69 20.40 -11.07
N HIS A 110 -2.13 19.15 -11.32
CA HIS A 110 -3.51 18.83 -11.70
C HIS A 110 -4.04 17.56 -11.00
N ARG A 111 -3.81 17.41 -9.71
CA ARG A 111 -4.16 16.18 -8.97
C ARG A 111 -5.62 15.77 -9.12
N HIS A 112 -6.55 16.71 -8.97
CA HIS A 112 -7.99 16.41 -9.08
C HIS A 112 -8.41 16.00 -10.50
N VAL A 113 -7.83 16.64 -11.52
CA VAL A 113 -8.10 16.27 -12.91
C VAL A 113 -7.48 14.91 -13.24
N THR A 114 -6.36 14.58 -12.63
CA THR A 114 -5.66 13.30 -12.85
C THR A 114 -6.52 12.11 -12.48
N SER A 115 -7.27 12.17 -11.38
CA SER A 115 -8.15 11.08 -10.94
C SER A 115 -9.33 10.84 -11.91
N LEU A 116 -9.72 11.84 -12.69
CA LEU A 116 -10.75 11.70 -13.72
C LEU A 116 -10.20 11.14 -15.05
N LEU A 117 -8.89 11.05 -15.19
CA LEU A 117 -8.21 10.68 -16.44
C LEU A 117 -7.61 9.27 -16.40
N HIS A 118 -8.09 8.44 -15.52
CA HIS A 118 -7.75 7.03 -15.48
C HIS A 118 -8.97 6.16 -15.16
N ARG A 119 -8.86 4.88 -15.50
CA ARG A 119 -9.80 3.83 -15.15
C ARG A 119 -9.16 2.87 -14.18
N THR A 120 -9.91 2.42 -13.20
CA THR A 120 -9.44 1.56 -12.12
C THR A 120 -10.20 0.24 -12.12
N PHE A 121 -9.48 -0.87 -12.00
CA PHE A 121 -10.04 -2.22 -11.97
C PHE A 121 -9.50 -3.00 -10.78
N THR A 122 -10.38 -3.75 -10.15
CA THR A 122 -9.98 -4.83 -9.25
C THR A 122 -9.78 -6.11 -10.07
N ILE A 123 -8.63 -6.74 -9.93
CA ILE A 123 -8.26 -7.97 -10.61
C ILE A 123 -7.92 -9.04 -9.58
N LYS A 124 -7.77 -10.29 -10.00
CA LYS A 124 -7.57 -11.45 -9.13
C LYS A 124 -6.56 -11.25 -7.99
N ASP A 125 -5.46 -10.59 -8.25
CA ASP A 125 -4.37 -10.46 -7.29
C ASP A 125 -4.15 -9.00 -6.84
N GLY A 126 -5.03 -8.07 -7.26
CA GLY A 126 -4.81 -6.66 -6.91
C GLY A 126 -5.67 -5.63 -7.63
N ILE A 127 -5.08 -4.46 -7.82
CA ILE A 127 -5.71 -3.30 -8.43
C ILE A 127 -4.85 -2.80 -9.58
N MET A 128 -5.48 -2.51 -10.71
CA MET A 128 -4.85 -1.97 -11.92
C MET A 128 -5.50 -0.66 -12.32
N ILE A 129 -4.69 0.28 -12.78
CA ILE A 129 -5.15 1.53 -13.41
C ILE A 129 -4.50 1.73 -14.77
N TYR A 130 -5.22 2.35 -15.67
CA TYR A 130 -4.67 2.84 -16.94
C TYR A 130 -5.26 4.21 -17.30
N PRO A 131 -4.50 5.06 -18.02
CA PRO A 131 -4.99 6.37 -18.43
C PRO A 131 -6.07 6.25 -19.52
N THR A 132 -7.07 7.12 -19.43
CA THR A 132 -8.13 7.22 -20.46
C THR A 132 -7.69 8.00 -21.68
N LEU A 133 -6.63 8.82 -21.58
CA LEU A 133 -6.12 9.61 -22.69
C LEU A 133 -5.41 8.71 -23.71
N THR A 134 -5.76 8.88 -24.98
CA THR A 134 -5.18 8.14 -26.11
C THR A 134 -3.71 8.47 -26.33
N PHE A 135 -3.29 9.70 -26.01
CA PHE A 135 -1.93 10.18 -26.15
C PHE A 135 -1.33 10.60 -24.81
N ASP A 136 0.00 10.68 -24.78
CA ASP A 136 0.73 11.23 -23.64
C ASP A 136 0.32 12.69 -23.37
N GLU A 137 0.80 13.24 -22.28
CA GLU A 137 0.45 14.60 -21.83
C GLU A 137 0.84 15.70 -22.81
N ARG A 138 1.78 15.43 -23.69
CA ARG A 138 2.25 16.34 -24.74
C ARG A 138 1.57 16.10 -26.09
N GLY A 139 0.74 15.07 -26.19
CA GLY A 139 0.07 14.69 -27.42
C GLY A 139 0.97 14.08 -28.50
N HIS A 140 2.18 13.64 -28.12
CA HIS A 140 3.16 13.17 -29.09
C HIS A 140 3.18 11.65 -29.23
N ASN A 141 3.02 10.91 -28.15
CA ASN A 141 3.10 9.46 -28.13
C ASN A 141 1.77 8.83 -27.73
N LYS A 142 1.42 7.74 -28.37
CA LYS A 142 0.25 6.95 -27.99
C LYS A 142 0.43 6.40 -26.57
N ASN A 143 -0.59 6.58 -25.76
CA ASN A 143 -0.57 6.11 -24.39
C ASN A 143 -0.95 4.62 -24.32
N THR A 144 0.02 3.77 -24.02
CA THR A 144 -0.12 2.31 -23.98
C THR A 144 0.29 1.71 -22.63
N VAL A 145 0.38 2.54 -21.59
CA VAL A 145 0.85 2.12 -20.28
C VAL A 145 -0.30 1.80 -19.34
N PHE A 146 -0.06 0.90 -18.42
CA PHE A 146 -0.89 0.67 -17.24
C PHE A 146 0.00 0.56 -16.01
N TYR A 147 -0.61 0.70 -14.83
CA TYR A 147 0.06 0.49 -13.56
C TYR A 147 -0.76 -0.49 -12.74
N GLY A 148 -0.09 -1.40 -12.07
CA GLY A 148 -0.74 -2.39 -11.21
C GLY A 148 -0.02 -2.54 -9.89
N ALA A 149 -0.79 -2.74 -8.83
CA ALA A 149 -0.30 -3.22 -7.53
C ALA A 149 -0.93 -4.57 -7.27
N LEU A 150 -0.10 -5.59 -7.11
CA LEU A 150 -0.50 -6.97 -6.91
C LEU A 150 0.05 -7.47 -5.58
N ALA A 151 -0.70 -8.30 -4.90
CA ALA A 151 -0.27 -8.92 -3.65
C ALA A 151 -0.57 -10.42 -3.64
N LYS A 152 0.27 -11.16 -2.92
CA LYS A 152 0.05 -12.55 -2.57
C LYS A 152 0.51 -12.78 -1.14
N GLU A 153 -0.19 -13.61 -0.42
CA GLU A 153 0.16 -14.00 0.94
C GLU A 153 0.60 -15.46 1.00
N MET A 154 1.60 -15.75 1.82
CA MET A 154 2.01 -17.13 2.10
C MET A 154 1.26 -17.63 3.33
N VAL A 155 0.26 -18.50 3.12
CA VAL A 155 -0.54 -19.11 4.19
C VAL A 155 -0.25 -20.60 4.21
N ASN A 156 0.26 -21.13 5.34
CA ASN A 156 0.56 -22.55 5.49
C ASN A 156 1.38 -23.15 4.34
N GLY A 157 2.36 -22.40 3.83
CA GLY A 157 3.24 -22.83 2.74
C GLY A 157 2.63 -22.75 1.33
N LYS A 158 1.44 -22.18 1.18
CA LYS A 158 0.78 -21.93 -0.11
C LYS A 158 0.62 -20.44 -0.37
N MET A 159 0.77 -20.05 -1.62
CA MET A 159 0.52 -18.67 -2.06
C MET A 159 -0.98 -18.49 -2.30
N GLU A 160 -1.59 -17.58 -1.56
CA GLU A 160 -3.02 -17.25 -1.68
C GLU A 160 -3.20 -15.83 -2.24
N SER A 161 -4.28 -15.63 -2.97
CA SER A 161 -4.69 -14.32 -3.49
C SER A 161 -5.50 -13.56 -2.44
N PRO A 162 -5.41 -12.21 -2.42
CA PRO A 162 -6.32 -11.40 -1.61
C PRO A 162 -7.77 -11.64 -2.00
N VAL A 163 -8.66 -11.48 -1.04
CA VAL A 163 -10.10 -11.73 -1.23
C VAL A 163 -10.93 -10.44 -1.34
N SER A 164 -10.36 -9.31 -0.95
CA SER A 164 -11.04 -8.02 -0.92
C SER A 164 -10.11 -6.86 -1.22
N PHE A 165 -10.66 -5.78 -1.75
CA PHE A 165 -9.94 -4.62 -2.26
C PHE A 165 -10.64 -3.33 -1.88
N CYS A 166 -9.91 -2.21 -1.86
CA CYS A 166 -10.50 -0.88 -1.89
C CYS A 166 -9.69 0.02 -2.85
N PRO A 167 -10.19 0.27 -4.05
CA PRO A 167 -9.51 1.13 -5.04
C PRO A 167 -9.74 2.62 -4.82
N VAL A 168 -10.68 3.03 -3.97
CA VAL A 168 -11.08 4.44 -3.77
C VAL A 168 -10.40 5.00 -2.53
N THR A 169 -9.59 6.04 -2.71
CA THR A 169 -8.83 6.66 -1.62
C THR A 169 -9.75 7.21 -0.53
N GLU A 170 -10.79 7.96 -0.89
CA GLU A 170 -11.72 8.60 0.05
C GLU A 170 -12.47 7.56 0.90
N GLU A 171 -12.86 6.44 0.30
CA GLU A 171 -13.49 5.35 1.04
C GLU A 171 -12.49 4.67 1.99
N PHE A 172 -11.29 4.36 1.50
CA PHE A 172 -10.27 3.68 2.30
C PHE A 172 -9.88 4.46 3.55
N ILE A 173 -9.65 5.78 3.40
CA ILE A 173 -9.26 6.62 4.54
C ILE A 173 -10.46 6.99 5.42
N GLY A 174 -11.68 7.02 4.86
CA GLY A 174 -12.91 7.43 5.54
C GLY A 174 -13.06 8.94 5.71
N GLU A 175 -14.22 9.36 6.14
CA GLU A 175 -14.55 10.78 6.34
C GLU A 175 -13.62 11.42 7.39
N GLY A 176 -12.94 12.50 6.99
CA GLY A 176 -11.92 13.18 7.82
C GLY A 176 -10.66 12.38 8.10
N GLY A 177 -10.52 11.20 7.50
CA GLY A 177 -9.35 10.33 7.65
C GLY A 177 -8.16 10.72 6.79
N ASN A 178 -7.08 9.97 6.95
CA ASN A 178 -5.87 10.10 6.16
C ASN A 178 -5.14 8.75 6.05
N PHE A 179 -4.05 8.70 5.27
CA PHE A 179 -3.24 7.49 5.10
C PHE A 179 -2.47 7.05 6.36
N GLU A 180 -2.37 7.88 7.39
CA GLU A 180 -1.71 7.57 8.66
C GLU A 180 -2.66 6.90 9.66
N ASN A 181 -3.97 6.99 9.41
CA ASN A 181 -5.02 6.33 10.20
C ASN A 181 -6.24 6.01 9.33
N PRO A 182 -6.10 5.13 8.31
CA PRO A 182 -7.19 4.84 7.39
C PRO A 182 -8.32 4.07 8.09
N TYR A 183 -9.56 4.44 7.78
CA TYR A 183 -10.76 3.92 8.43
C TYR A 183 -10.88 2.39 8.41
N TYR A 184 -10.68 1.77 7.23
CA TYR A 184 -10.81 0.32 7.11
C TYR A 184 -9.78 -0.42 7.96
N VAL A 185 -8.56 0.07 8.03
CA VAL A 185 -7.50 -0.51 8.87
C VAL A 185 -7.79 -0.27 10.35
N ALA A 186 -8.08 0.98 10.74
CA ALA A 186 -8.30 1.34 12.14
C ALA A 186 -9.50 0.59 12.76
N LYS A 187 -10.52 0.27 11.96
CA LYS A 187 -11.72 -0.46 12.38
C LYS A 187 -11.67 -1.96 12.07
N ASN A 188 -10.58 -2.45 11.49
CA ASN A 188 -10.44 -3.84 11.03
C ASN A 188 -11.64 -4.31 10.21
N LYS A 189 -12.08 -3.49 9.26
CA LYS A 189 -13.21 -3.84 8.40
C LYS A 189 -12.73 -4.54 7.14
N PRO A 190 -13.47 -5.52 6.63
CA PRO A 190 -13.23 -6.08 5.29
C PRO A 190 -13.27 -4.95 4.25
N LEU A 191 -12.35 -4.99 3.30
CA LEU A 191 -12.35 -4.04 2.18
C LEU A 191 -13.61 -4.27 1.31
N PRO A 192 -14.23 -3.21 0.74
CA PRO A 192 -15.60 -3.28 0.23
C PRO A 192 -15.74 -3.86 -1.18
N TYR A 193 -14.63 -4.04 -1.93
CA TYR A 193 -14.66 -4.51 -3.31
C TYR A 193 -14.10 -5.93 -3.44
N THR A 194 -14.60 -6.63 -4.46
CA THR A 194 -14.14 -7.97 -4.88
C THR A 194 -13.52 -7.90 -6.28
N GLU A 195 -12.99 -9.02 -6.78
CA GLU A 195 -12.43 -9.12 -8.13
C GLU A 195 -13.47 -8.75 -9.22
N GLY A 196 -12.99 -8.10 -10.28
CA GLY A 196 -13.77 -7.83 -11.49
C GLY A 196 -14.63 -6.56 -11.47
N GLN A 197 -14.39 -5.65 -10.52
CA GLN A 197 -15.11 -4.37 -10.45
C GLN A 197 -14.33 -3.23 -11.11
N GLU A 198 -15.04 -2.35 -11.80
CA GLU A 198 -14.53 -1.11 -12.38
C GLU A 198 -14.99 0.06 -11.52
N VAL A 199 -14.04 0.96 -11.19
CA VAL A 199 -14.31 2.15 -10.38
C VAL A 199 -13.56 3.33 -10.98
N ASP A 200 -14.28 4.34 -11.43
CA ASP A 200 -13.73 5.50 -12.11
C ASP A 200 -14.06 6.81 -11.41
N GLY A 201 -13.26 7.84 -11.70
CA GLY A 201 -13.53 9.21 -11.25
C GLY A 201 -13.08 9.51 -9.81
N TYR A 202 -12.25 8.65 -9.20
CA TYR A 202 -11.74 8.82 -7.84
C TYR A 202 -10.21 8.77 -7.81
N GLU A 203 -9.61 9.36 -6.77
CA GLU A 203 -8.21 9.10 -6.47
C GLU A 203 -8.05 7.64 -6.07
N THR A 204 -7.05 6.96 -6.66
CA THR A 204 -6.87 5.53 -6.47
C THR A 204 -5.85 5.20 -5.39
N VAL A 205 -6.22 4.29 -4.53
CA VAL A 205 -5.31 3.55 -3.65
C VAL A 205 -5.43 2.06 -3.95
N ALA A 206 -4.33 1.36 -4.10
CA ALA A 206 -4.36 -0.10 -4.04
C ALA A 206 -4.34 -0.51 -2.57
N ALA A 207 -5.52 -0.59 -1.96
CA ALA A 207 -5.70 -1.22 -0.67
C ALA A 207 -6.12 -2.69 -0.92
N ILE A 208 -5.27 -3.61 -0.45
CA ILE A 208 -5.31 -5.04 -0.73
C ILE A 208 -5.16 -5.82 0.57
#